data_03dda8bc7dee7a55768e0df9c44bd454
#
_entry.id   03dda8bc7dee7a55768e0df9c44bd454
#
_cell.length_a   1.000
_cell.length_b   1.000
_cell.length_c   1.000
_cell.angle_alpha   90.00
_cell.angle_beta   90.00
_cell.angle_gamma   90.00
#
_symmetry.space_group_name_H-M   'P 1'
#
loop_
_entity.id
_entity.type
_entity.pdbx_description
1 polymer ?
#
loop_
_entity_poly.entity_id
_entity_poly.type
_entity_poly.pdbx_seq_one_letter_code
_entity_poly.pdbx_strand_id
1 'polypeptide(L)'
;MIIPRITKPYEPGLPALGNDLENYLVNAGGSVTLKLEPGDKFKIINIEGHQQAELVCFSSKGECDLSPLSLKHNHKGELTKNILMTNEESAQIAKYKLKNLGYEIESIDKSILVFSESSLANSIEEFQSNDQSICIVSAPGESEITHEKLPASELRVIVERSRKREEGEFLLPDPLMDPIEEIFVKRYTAAAYEVQEGDYIQVIDIFGRQCSDFMAFDAEKLHKGQELGIDTTNSRYLMGSAFPMPGLHSKYYDENQFPMLEVYRDTVGRHDTFGTACTSKFYDDLGYFGHPNCSDN
;
A
#
# COMPACT_ATOMS: atom_id res chain seq x y z
N MET A 1 -10.00 -28.96 15.64
CA MET A 1 -9.11 -29.30 14.49
C MET A 1 -9.01 -28.05 13.64
N ILE A 2 -7.84 -27.46 13.52
CA ILE A 2 -7.63 -26.25 12.69
C ILE A 2 -7.71 -26.71 11.23
N ILE A 3 -8.60 -26.08 10.45
CA ILE A 3 -8.68 -26.34 9.01
C ILE A 3 -7.49 -25.60 8.36
N PRO A 4 -6.59 -26.28 7.67
CA PRO A 4 -5.45 -25.61 7.06
C PRO A 4 -5.91 -24.67 5.96
N ARG A 5 -5.30 -23.49 5.89
CA ARG A 5 -5.48 -22.55 4.76
C ARG A 5 -4.86 -23.12 3.49
N ILE A 6 -5.38 -22.67 2.37
CA ILE A 6 -4.77 -22.95 1.07
C ILE A 6 -3.40 -22.26 1.03
N THR A 7 -2.35 -23.02 0.78
CA THR A 7 -1.03 -22.45 0.51
C THR A 7 -1.07 -21.71 -0.82
N LYS A 8 -0.74 -20.44 -0.82
CA LYS A 8 -0.73 -19.58 -2.00
C LYS A 8 0.71 -19.17 -2.29
N PRO A 9 1.16 -19.25 -3.55
CA PRO A 9 2.44 -18.66 -3.92
C PRO A 9 2.43 -17.16 -3.60
N TYR A 10 3.53 -16.64 -3.07
CA TYR A 10 3.68 -15.21 -2.88
C TYR A 10 3.81 -14.53 -4.25
N GLU A 11 2.91 -13.60 -4.52
CA GLU A 11 2.96 -12.75 -5.71
C GLU A 11 3.10 -11.31 -5.22
N PRO A 12 4.28 -10.70 -5.36
CA PRO A 12 4.48 -9.33 -4.91
C PRO A 12 3.69 -8.33 -5.76
N GLY A 13 3.29 -7.25 -5.12
CA GLY A 13 2.50 -6.18 -5.73
C GLY A 13 1.02 -6.51 -5.92
N LEU A 14 0.31 -5.56 -6.48
CA LEU A 14 -1.10 -5.70 -6.81
C LEU A 14 -1.29 -6.10 -8.27
N PRO A 15 -2.25 -6.99 -8.61
CA PRO A 15 -2.51 -7.33 -9.99
C PRO A 15 -2.98 -6.10 -10.77
N ALA A 16 -2.53 -5.97 -12.01
CA ALA A 16 -3.02 -4.94 -12.91
C ALA A 16 -4.51 -5.19 -13.21
N LEU A 17 -5.33 -4.17 -12.99
CA LEU A 17 -6.75 -4.15 -13.32
C LEU A 17 -7.04 -3.17 -14.46
N GLY A 18 -8.26 -3.19 -14.98
CA GLY A 18 -8.73 -2.16 -15.91
C GLY A 18 -8.72 -0.76 -15.27
N ASN A 19 -8.63 0.28 -16.09
CA ASN A 19 -8.49 1.67 -15.65
C ASN A 19 -9.65 2.17 -14.77
N ASP A 20 -10.81 1.52 -14.87
CA ASP A 20 -12.01 1.89 -14.10
C ASP A 20 -12.09 1.20 -12.73
N LEU A 21 -11.11 0.34 -12.40
CA LEU A 21 -11.08 -0.44 -11.17
C LEU A 21 -9.91 -0.02 -10.28
N GLU A 22 -10.21 0.18 -9.02
CA GLU A 22 -9.20 0.42 -7.97
C GLU A 22 -8.99 -0.86 -7.17
N ASN A 23 -7.75 -1.14 -6.82
CA ASN A 23 -7.37 -2.35 -6.09
C ASN A 23 -6.66 -1.98 -4.80
N TYR A 24 -7.20 -2.42 -3.68
CA TYR A 24 -6.65 -2.18 -2.36
C TYR A 24 -6.35 -3.51 -1.67
N LEU A 25 -5.16 -3.60 -1.10
CA LEU A 25 -4.79 -4.69 -0.22
C LEU A 25 -5.04 -4.27 1.22
N VAL A 26 -5.81 -5.07 1.95
CA VAL A 26 -5.98 -4.93 3.40
C VAL A 26 -5.06 -5.93 4.05
N ASN A 27 -3.96 -5.46 4.60
CA ASN A 27 -2.99 -6.33 5.26
C ASN A 27 -3.62 -7.03 6.46
N ALA A 28 -3.08 -8.20 6.80
CA ALA A 28 -3.42 -8.90 8.04
C ALA A 28 -3.25 -7.98 9.26
N GLY A 29 -4.26 -7.86 10.10
CA GLY A 29 -4.28 -6.91 11.23
C GLY A 29 -4.41 -5.44 10.84
N GLY A 30 -4.62 -5.13 9.56
CA GLY A 30 -4.70 -3.78 9.02
C GLY A 30 -6.09 -3.35 8.57
N SER A 31 -6.15 -2.18 7.97
CA SER A 31 -7.39 -1.60 7.42
C SER A 31 -7.13 -0.75 6.17
N VAL A 32 -8.18 -0.51 5.40
CA VAL A 32 -8.19 0.45 4.30
C VAL A 32 -9.40 1.37 4.42
N THR A 33 -9.21 2.65 4.09
CA THR A 33 -10.28 3.65 4.09
C THR A 33 -10.63 4.04 2.66
N LEU A 34 -11.91 3.93 2.32
CA LEU A 34 -12.46 4.18 1.01
C LEU A 34 -13.40 5.39 1.06
N LYS A 35 -13.16 6.40 0.23
CA LYS A 35 -14.16 7.44 -0.05
C LYS A 35 -15.02 6.96 -1.21
N LEU A 36 -16.32 6.89 -1.01
CA LEU A 36 -17.29 6.41 -1.98
C LEU A 36 -18.29 7.51 -2.34
N GLU A 37 -18.62 7.57 -3.62
CA GLU A 37 -19.66 8.43 -4.17
C GLU A 37 -20.93 7.61 -4.47
N PRO A 38 -22.09 8.26 -4.62
CA PRO A 38 -23.34 7.57 -4.96
C PRO A 38 -23.18 6.73 -6.24
N GLY A 39 -23.54 5.46 -6.15
CA GLY A 39 -23.45 4.50 -7.25
C GLY A 39 -22.13 3.73 -7.34
N ASP A 40 -21.10 4.13 -6.59
CA ASP A 40 -19.86 3.35 -6.51
C ASP A 40 -20.15 1.97 -5.95
N LYS A 41 -19.48 0.97 -6.54
CA LYS A 41 -19.54 -0.43 -6.08
C LYS A 41 -18.19 -0.85 -5.56
N PHE A 42 -18.20 -1.70 -4.56
CA PHE A 42 -16.97 -2.34 -4.12
C PHE A 42 -17.24 -3.78 -3.69
N LYS A 43 -16.21 -4.59 -3.79
CA LYS A 43 -16.24 -5.98 -3.32
C LYS A 43 -15.07 -6.26 -2.42
N ILE A 44 -15.34 -7.04 -1.37
CA ILE A 44 -14.33 -7.53 -0.44
C ILE A 44 -14.12 -9.01 -0.78
N ILE A 45 -12.87 -9.41 -0.93
CA ILE A 45 -12.48 -10.78 -1.30
C ILE A 45 -11.65 -11.36 -0.16
N ASN A 46 -12.09 -12.48 0.37
CA ASN A 46 -11.36 -13.27 1.36
C ASN A 46 -10.44 -14.24 0.64
N ILE A 47 -9.19 -13.84 0.42
CA ILE A 47 -8.27 -14.53 -0.49
C ILE A 47 -7.98 -15.95 -0.02
N GLU A 48 -7.62 -16.11 1.25
CA GLU A 48 -7.21 -17.40 1.82
C GLU A 48 -8.33 -18.13 2.55
N GLY A 49 -9.45 -17.45 2.79
CA GLY A 49 -10.52 -17.94 3.67
C GLY A 49 -10.21 -17.77 5.15
N HIS A 50 -11.17 -18.08 5.99
CA HIS A 50 -11.09 -18.03 7.46
C HIS A 50 -10.75 -16.66 8.06
N GLN A 51 -10.64 -15.59 7.24
CA GLN A 51 -10.42 -14.23 7.68
C GLN A 51 -11.77 -13.52 7.88
N GLN A 52 -11.98 -13.00 9.08
CA GLN A 52 -13.08 -12.07 9.32
C GLN A 52 -12.77 -10.72 8.70
N ALA A 53 -13.80 -10.01 8.26
CA ALA A 53 -13.69 -8.61 7.85
C ALA A 53 -14.72 -7.79 8.64
N GLU A 54 -14.30 -6.64 9.15
CA GLU A 54 -15.21 -5.67 9.73
C GLU A 54 -15.33 -4.47 8.79
N LEU A 55 -16.57 -4.09 8.46
CA LEU A 55 -16.89 -2.93 7.63
C LEU A 55 -17.57 -1.87 8.49
N VAL A 56 -16.95 -0.72 8.59
CA VAL A 56 -17.49 0.51 9.20
C VAL A 56 -17.82 1.48 8.08
N CYS A 57 -18.89 2.24 8.23
CA CYS A 57 -19.26 3.27 7.28
C CYS A 57 -19.65 4.56 8.02
N PHE A 58 -19.23 5.69 7.46
CA PHE A 58 -19.64 7.02 7.87
C PHE A 58 -20.46 7.65 6.76
N SER A 59 -21.59 8.21 7.11
CA SER A 59 -22.43 8.97 6.18
C SER A 59 -21.81 10.34 5.86
N SER A 60 -22.31 11.00 4.84
CA SER A 60 -21.94 12.39 4.47
C SER A 60 -22.16 13.41 5.60
N LYS A 61 -22.93 13.05 6.64
CA LYS A 61 -23.17 13.88 7.84
C LYS A 61 -22.12 13.70 8.94
N GLY A 62 -21.16 12.80 8.75
CA GLY A 62 -20.14 12.50 9.76
C GLY A 62 -20.57 11.48 10.82
N GLU A 63 -21.74 10.86 10.66
CA GLU A 63 -22.27 9.87 11.60
C GLU A 63 -21.80 8.46 11.19
N CYS A 64 -21.41 7.65 12.19
CA CYS A 64 -21.15 6.23 11.97
C CYS A 64 -22.47 5.53 11.67
N ASP A 65 -22.74 5.29 10.39
CA ASP A 65 -24.02 4.74 9.91
C ASP A 65 -23.79 3.93 8.62
N LEU A 66 -24.47 2.80 8.54
CA LEU A 66 -24.44 1.89 7.39
C LEU A 66 -25.56 2.15 6.38
N SER A 67 -26.38 3.17 6.60
CA SER A 67 -27.48 3.53 5.70
C SER A 67 -27.04 3.85 4.27
N PRO A 68 -25.83 4.47 4.03
CA PRO A 68 -25.33 4.66 2.68
C PRO A 68 -25.17 3.36 1.89
N LEU A 69 -24.95 2.25 2.57
CA LEU A 69 -24.86 0.92 1.99
C LEU A 69 -26.17 0.15 2.05
N SER A 70 -27.26 0.74 2.55
CA SER A 70 -28.55 0.09 2.81
C SER A 70 -28.44 -1.14 3.74
N LEU A 71 -27.50 -1.11 4.69
CA LEU A 71 -27.23 -2.21 5.60
C LEU A 71 -27.65 -1.88 7.03
N LYS A 72 -27.91 -2.92 7.81
CA LYS A 72 -28.11 -2.84 9.25
C LYS A 72 -26.84 -3.34 9.96
N HIS A 73 -26.43 -2.65 11.01
CA HIS A 73 -25.30 -3.08 11.81
C HIS A 73 -25.62 -4.39 12.56
N ASN A 74 -24.59 -5.22 12.71
CA ASN A 74 -24.62 -6.44 13.54
C ASN A 74 -23.44 -6.50 14.52
N HIS A 75 -22.57 -5.48 14.49
CA HIS A 75 -21.40 -5.35 15.35
C HIS A 75 -21.17 -3.88 15.74
N LYS A 76 -20.26 -3.62 16.69
CA LYS A 76 -20.03 -2.29 17.29
C LYS A 76 -18.76 -1.57 16.81
N GLY A 77 -18.05 -2.09 15.83
CA GLY A 77 -16.84 -1.47 15.29
C GLY A 77 -15.60 -1.60 16.20
N GLU A 78 -15.64 -2.46 17.20
CA GLU A 78 -14.56 -2.61 18.17
C GLU A 78 -13.27 -3.15 17.53
N LEU A 79 -13.39 -4.07 16.56
CA LEU A 79 -12.23 -4.65 15.88
C LEU A 79 -11.50 -3.59 15.06
N THR A 80 -12.23 -2.79 14.31
CA THR A 80 -11.67 -1.67 13.53
C THR A 80 -11.06 -0.61 14.44
N LYS A 81 -11.73 -0.24 15.56
CA LYS A 81 -11.16 0.68 16.54
C LYS A 81 -9.81 0.20 17.07
N ASN A 82 -9.73 -1.07 17.45
CA ASN A 82 -8.49 -1.65 17.98
C ASN A 82 -7.36 -1.55 16.97
N ILE A 83 -7.61 -1.84 15.69
CA ILE A 83 -6.64 -1.68 14.62
C ILE A 83 -6.22 -0.21 14.47
N LEU A 84 -7.17 0.70 14.42
CA LEU A 84 -6.90 2.13 14.25
C LEU A 84 -6.14 2.74 15.45
N MET A 85 -6.16 2.13 16.61
CA MET A 85 -5.37 2.57 17.78
C MET A 85 -3.90 2.10 17.73
N THR A 86 -3.54 1.24 16.81
CA THR A 86 -2.15 0.80 16.64
C THR A 86 -1.27 1.85 15.95
N ASN A 87 0.03 1.60 15.89
CA ASN A 87 0.99 2.40 15.13
C ASN A 87 1.31 1.80 13.76
N GLU A 88 0.56 0.78 13.34
CA GLU A 88 0.72 0.17 12.04
C GLU A 88 0.48 1.18 10.90
N GLU A 89 1.17 1.01 9.78
CA GLU A 89 1.09 1.90 8.63
C GLU A 89 -0.35 2.15 8.17
N SER A 90 -1.13 1.07 8.00
CA SER A 90 -2.52 1.16 7.55
C SER A 90 -3.41 1.95 8.52
N ALA A 91 -3.14 1.85 9.83
CA ALA A 91 -3.81 2.63 10.85
C ALA A 91 -3.44 4.12 10.75
N GLN A 92 -2.18 4.45 10.50
CA GLN A 92 -1.73 5.85 10.35
C GLN A 92 -2.37 6.49 9.11
N ILE A 93 -2.38 5.79 7.97
CA ILE A 93 -3.05 6.25 6.75
C ILE A 93 -4.55 6.48 6.98
N ALA A 94 -5.22 5.53 7.63
CA ALA A 94 -6.64 5.67 7.96
C ALA A 94 -6.93 6.84 8.88
N LYS A 95 -6.11 7.04 9.92
CA LYS A 95 -6.20 8.19 10.84
C LYS A 95 -6.02 9.52 10.10
N TYR A 96 -4.98 9.61 9.27
CA TYR A 96 -4.72 10.78 8.43
C TYR A 96 -5.92 11.12 7.57
N LYS A 97 -6.45 10.13 6.85
CA LYS A 97 -7.60 10.32 5.95
C LYS A 97 -8.87 10.72 6.70
N LEU A 98 -9.19 10.06 7.81
CA LEU A 98 -10.34 10.40 8.64
C LEU A 98 -10.22 11.81 9.22
N LYS A 99 -9.05 12.18 9.78
CA LYS A 99 -8.78 13.51 10.32
C LYS A 99 -9.00 14.60 9.26
N ASN A 100 -8.47 14.42 8.05
CA ASN A 100 -8.62 15.39 6.95
C ASN A 100 -10.06 15.54 6.48
N LEU A 101 -10.88 14.53 6.68
CA LEU A 101 -12.30 14.52 6.35
C LEU A 101 -13.19 14.93 7.53
N GLY A 102 -12.61 15.21 8.71
CA GLY A 102 -13.33 15.64 9.89
C GLY A 102 -14.06 14.53 10.64
N TYR A 103 -13.65 13.26 10.46
CA TYR A 103 -14.24 12.11 11.16
C TYR A 103 -13.38 11.71 12.37
N GLU A 104 -14.02 11.26 13.44
CA GLU A 104 -13.38 10.85 14.68
C GLU A 104 -13.50 9.33 14.87
N ILE A 105 -12.38 8.68 15.22
CA ILE A 105 -12.33 7.23 15.46
C ILE A 105 -13.22 6.83 16.63
N GLU A 106 -13.32 7.69 17.63
CA GLU A 106 -14.12 7.48 18.83
C GLU A 106 -15.62 7.34 18.51
N SER A 107 -16.08 7.94 17.43
CA SER A 107 -17.48 7.91 16.99
C SER A 107 -17.89 6.58 16.34
N ILE A 108 -16.95 5.67 16.07
CA ILE A 108 -17.28 4.34 15.54
C ILE A 108 -18.07 3.54 16.59
N ASP A 109 -19.32 3.28 16.35
CA ASP A 109 -20.22 2.53 17.25
C ASP A 109 -21.08 1.49 16.52
N LYS A 110 -20.99 1.43 15.18
CA LYS A 110 -21.74 0.52 14.32
C LYS A 110 -20.88 -0.03 13.19
N SER A 111 -21.00 -1.31 12.95
CA SER A 111 -20.31 -2.02 11.88
C SER A 111 -21.06 -3.27 11.47
N ILE A 112 -20.55 -3.93 10.45
CA ILE A 112 -20.91 -5.31 10.11
C ILE A 112 -19.66 -6.20 10.07
N LEU A 113 -19.83 -7.43 10.52
CA LEU A 113 -18.92 -8.52 10.21
C LEU A 113 -19.33 -9.12 8.85
N VAL A 114 -18.41 -9.05 7.89
CA VAL A 114 -18.68 -9.45 6.50
C VAL A 114 -18.43 -10.95 6.30
N PHE A 115 -17.32 -11.47 6.81
CA PHE A 115 -16.97 -12.88 6.74
C PHE A 115 -16.91 -13.51 8.13
N SER A 116 -17.13 -14.81 8.20
CA SER A 116 -16.94 -15.61 9.40
C SER A 116 -15.61 -16.36 9.37
N GLU A 117 -15.18 -16.87 10.51
CA GLU A 117 -13.99 -17.75 10.62
C GLU A 117 -14.11 -19.07 9.83
N SER A 118 -15.31 -19.40 9.32
CA SER A 118 -15.53 -20.56 8.46
C SER A 118 -15.67 -20.22 6.98
N SER A 119 -15.50 -18.95 6.60
CA SER A 119 -15.60 -18.52 5.21
C SER A 119 -14.52 -19.19 4.36
N LEU A 120 -14.92 -19.59 3.14
CA LEU A 120 -14.01 -20.27 2.22
C LEU A 120 -13.05 -19.30 1.54
N ALA A 121 -11.95 -19.83 1.04
CA ALA A 121 -11.05 -19.07 0.19
C ALA A 121 -11.77 -18.55 -1.06
N ASN A 122 -11.45 -17.33 -1.45
CA ASN A 122 -12.08 -16.58 -2.55
C ASN A 122 -13.58 -16.28 -2.35
N SER A 123 -14.08 -16.33 -1.10
CA SER A 123 -15.39 -15.78 -0.79
C SER A 123 -15.45 -14.29 -1.11
N ILE A 124 -16.54 -13.83 -1.68
CA ILE A 124 -16.73 -12.45 -2.14
C ILE A 124 -18.04 -11.91 -1.56
N GLU A 125 -17.98 -10.69 -1.03
CA GLU A 125 -19.17 -9.90 -0.67
C GLU A 125 -19.12 -8.58 -1.43
N GLU A 126 -20.27 -8.19 -2.00
CA GLU A 126 -20.38 -7.00 -2.85
C GLU A 126 -21.33 -5.97 -2.24
N PHE A 127 -20.96 -4.71 -2.38
CA PHE A 127 -21.64 -3.56 -1.81
C PHE A 127 -21.77 -2.45 -2.85
N GLN A 128 -22.81 -1.62 -2.68
CA GLN A 128 -22.97 -0.40 -3.47
C GLN A 128 -23.28 0.76 -2.53
N SER A 129 -22.62 1.90 -2.75
CA SER A 129 -22.94 3.12 -2.02
C SER A 129 -24.07 3.87 -2.71
N ASN A 130 -25.10 4.21 -1.93
CA ASN A 130 -26.26 4.98 -2.41
C ASN A 130 -26.14 6.47 -2.08
N ASP A 131 -25.16 6.84 -1.26
CA ASP A 131 -24.85 8.22 -0.86
C ASP A 131 -23.33 8.38 -0.71
N GLN A 132 -22.85 9.61 -0.66
CA GLN A 132 -21.47 9.90 -0.33
C GLN A 132 -21.14 9.34 1.06
N SER A 133 -20.08 8.58 1.14
CA SER A 133 -19.70 7.88 2.38
C SER A 133 -18.21 7.62 2.48
N ILE A 134 -17.77 7.35 3.70
CA ILE A 134 -16.43 6.85 4.00
C ILE A 134 -16.59 5.46 4.58
N CYS A 135 -15.99 4.47 3.93
CA CYS A 135 -15.99 3.10 4.42
C CYS A 135 -14.59 2.68 4.88
N ILE A 136 -14.53 1.96 5.99
CA ILE A 136 -13.29 1.35 6.48
C ILE A 136 -13.49 -0.15 6.45
N VAL A 137 -12.63 -0.85 5.73
CA VAL A 137 -12.58 -2.31 5.70
C VAL A 137 -11.36 -2.75 6.50
N SER A 138 -11.57 -3.59 7.49
CA SER A 138 -10.53 -4.09 8.39
C SER A 138 -10.41 -5.60 8.30
N ALA A 139 -9.17 -6.11 8.40
CA ALA A 139 -8.84 -7.53 8.49
C ALA A 139 -8.33 -7.85 9.91
N PRO A 140 -9.22 -7.96 10.90
CA PRO A 140 -8.82 -8.10 12.30
C PRO A 140 -8.14 -9.44 12.57
N GLY A 141 -7.26 -9.47 13.56
CA GLY A 141 -6.55 -10.63 14.06
C GLY A 141 -5.08 -10.34 14.32
N GLU A 142 -4.42 -11.28 14.95
CA GLU A 142 -3.02 -11.20 15.31
C GLU A 142 -2.17 -11.89 14.24
N SER A 143 -0.95 -11.42 14.05
CA SER A 143 0.01 -12.02 13.14
C SER A 143 0.63 -13.32 13.69
N GLU A 144 0.50 -13.56 14.99
CA GLU A 144 1.11 -14.71 15.62
C GLU A 144 0.30 -16.00 15.44
N ILE A 145 1.01 -17.09 15.14
CA ILE A 145 0.44 -18.43 15.06
C ILE A 145 0.33 -18.98 16.48
N THR A 146 -0.90 -19.17 16.93
CA THR A 146 -1.16 -19.91 18.16
C THR A 146 -1.70 -21.32 17.85
N HIS A 147 -1.64 -22.24 18.81
CA HIS A 147 -2.19 -23.60 18.63
C HIS A 147 -3.71 -23.61 18.42
N GLU A 148 -4.40 -22.51 18.73
CA GLU A 148 -5.87 -22.43 18.74
C GLU A 148 -6.41 -21.54 17.62
N LYS A 149 -5.62 -20.61 17.10
CA LYS A 149 -6.08 -19.62 16.09
C LYS A 149 -5.16 -19.58 14.88
N LEU A 150 -5.76 -19.48 13.71
CA LEU A 150 -5.03 -19.10 12.50
C LEU A 150 -4.61 -17.63 12.60
N PRO A 151 -3.41 -17.28 12.12
CA PRO A 151 -3.02 -15.89 12.03
C PRO A 151 -3.98 -15.11 11.12
N ALA A 152 -4.06 -13.81 11.30
CA ALA A 152 -4.76 -12.95 10.36
C ALA A 152 -4.19 -13.13 8.94
N SER A 153 -5.03 -12.94 7.94
CA SER A 153 -4.63 -12.96 6.53
C SER A 153 -5.14 -11.73 5.81
N GLU A 154 -4.62 -11.53 4.62
CA GLU A 154 -4.96 -10.39 3.77
C GLU A 154 -6.37 -10.51 3.19
N LEU A 155 -7.00 -9.35 3.00
CA LEU A 155 -8.20 -9.21 2.18
C LEU A 155 -7.87 -8.33 0.98
N ARG A 156 -8.63 -8.47 -0.09
CA ARG A 156 -8.57 -7.57 -1.23
C ARG A 156 -9.89 -6.81 -1.35
N VAL A 157 -9.79 -5.52 -1.61
CA VAL A 157 -10.95 -4.70 -1.94
C VAL A 157 -10.80 -4.16 -3.35
N ILE A 158 -11.82 -4.35 -4.17
CA ILE A 158 -11.86 -3.81 -5.54
C ILE A 158 -13.01 -2.82 -5.60
N VAL A 159 -12.74 -1.60 -6.02
CA VAL A 159 -13.74 -0.54 -6.17
C VAL A 159 -13.96 -0.26 -7.65
N GLU A 160 -15.23 -0.23 -8.06
CA GLU A 160 -15.70 0.21 -9.37
C GLU A 160 -16.42 1.55 -9.19
N ARG A 161 -15.86 2.59 -9.80
CA ARG A 161 -16.44 3.94 -9.70
C ARG A 161 -17.65 4.08 -10.61
N SER A 162 -18.69 4.73 -10.09
CA SER A 162 -19.88 5.09 -10.87
C SER A 162 -19.56 6.13 -11.94
N ARG A 163 -18.68 7.08 -11.61
CA ARG A 163 -18.14 8.08 -12.55
C ARG A 163 -16.83 7.54 -13.14
N LYS A 164 -16.76 7.51 -14.47
CA LYS A 164 -15.50 7.22 -15.15
C LYS A 164 -14.52 8.37 -14.92
N ARG A 165 -13.24 8.01 -14.78
CA ARG A 165 -12.16 9.00 -14.69
C ARG A 165 -12.04 9.76 -16.01
N GLU A 166 -11.75 11.06 -15.89
CA GLU A 166 -11.40 11.89 -17.03
C GLU A 166 -9.96 11.60 -17.47
N GLU A 167 -9.64 11.90 -18.74
CA GLU A 167 -8.28 11.78 -19.23
C GLU A 167 -7.35 12.72 -18.44
N GLY A 168 -6.29 12.17 -17.86
CA GLY A 168 -5.36 12.93 -17.00
C GLY A 168 -5.75 13.02 -15.53
N GLU A 169 -6.84 12.42 -15.12
CA GLU A 169 -7.21 12.28 -13.71
C GLU A 169 -6.49 11.06 -13.09
N PHE A 170 -5.69 11.30 -12.06
CA PHE A 170 -4.90 10.27 -11.38
C PHE A 170 -5.45 9.98 -9.99
N LEU A 171 -5.46 8.70 -9.62
CA LEU A 171 -5.66 8.29 -8.24
C LEU A 171 -4.28 8.14 -7.59
N LEU A 172 -3.91 9.11 -6.77
CA LEU A 172 -2.71 9.01 -5.96
C LEU A 172 -3.00 8.21 -4.68
N PRO A 173 -2.07 7.34 -4.25
CA PRO A 173 -2.20 6.65 -2.98
C PRO A 173 -2.15 7.66 -1.82
N ASP A 174 -2.91 7.38 -0.76
CA ASP A 174 -2.90 8.22 0.44
C ASP A 174 -1.48 8.25 1.04
N PRO A 175 -0.94 9.43 1.35
CA PRO A 175 0.34 9.55 2.02
C PRO A 175 0.25 9.06 3.46
N LEU A 176 1.36 8.55 4.00
CA LEU A 176 1.45 8.13 5.40
C LEU A 176 1.41 9.33 6.35
N MET A 177 2.01 10.44 5.93
CA MET A 177 2.09 11.70 6.66
C MET A 177 1.78 12.87 5.73
N ASP A 178 1.53 14.07 6.28
CA ASP A 178 1.33 15.27 5.47
C ASP A 178 2.56 15.54 4.60
N PRO A 179 2.42 15.63 3.27
CA PRO A 179 3.54 15.93 2.38
C PRO A 179 4.11 17.32 2.68
N ILE A 180 5.42 17.42 2.82
CA ILE A 180 6.14 18.69 2.97
C ILE A 180 6.69 19.19 1.63
N GLU A 181 6.90 18.28 0.69
CA GLU A 181 7.37 18.57 -0.66
C GLU A 181 6.78 17.59 -1.65
N GLU A 182 6.49 18.05 -2.87
CA GLU A 182 6.03 17.24 -3.98
C GLU A 182 6.88 17.56 -5.21
N ILE A 183 7.59 16.56 -5.74
CA ILE A 183 8.49 16.70 -6.89
C ILE A 183 7.95 15.87 -8.04
N PHE A 184 7.59 16.53 -9.13
CA PHE A 184 7.22 15.84 -10.37
C PHE A 184 8.46 15.61 -11.26
N VAL A 185 8.95 14.38 -11.26
CA VAL A 185 10.07 13.96 -12.11
C VAL A 185 9.56 13.66 -13.52
N LYS A 186 9.90 14.51 -14.47
CA LYS A 186 9.50 14.31 -15.86
C LYS A 186 10.26 13.15 -16.50
N ARG A 187 9.64 12.53 -17.49
CA ARG A 187 10.28 11.53 -18.32
C ARG A 187 11.64 12.02 -18.85
N TYR A 188 12.67 11.19 -18.77
CA TYR A 188 14.06 11.47 -19.15
C TYR A 188 14.73 12.60 -18.32
N THR A 189 14.33 12.78 -17.08
CA THR A 189 15.01 13.71 -16.17
C THR A 189 15.27 13.03 -14.83
N ALA A 190 16.11 13.64 -14.03
CA ALA A 190 16.35 13.27 -12.65
C ALA A 190 16.00 14.45 -11.72
N ALA A 191 15.75 14.15 -10.45
CA ALA A 191 15.65 15.13 -9.38
C ALA A 191 16.46 14.64 -8.18
N ALA A 192 17.13 15.55 -7.52
CA ALA A 192 17.84 15.30 -6.27
C ALA A 192 17.26 16.18 -5.17
N TYR A 193 17.11 15.62 -3.98
CA TYR A 193 16.59 16.32 -2.81
C TYR A 193 17.21 15.72 -1.54
N GLU A 194 17.20 16.50 -0.47
CA GLU A 194 17.71 16.07 0.82
C GLU A 194 16.54 15.68 1.75
N VAL A 195 16.76 14.65 2.55
CA VAL A 195 15.82 14.17 3.57
C VAL A 195 16.52 14.01 4.90
N GLN A 196 15.78 14.03 5.98
CA GLN A 196 16.30 13.83 7.32
C GLN A 196 15.94 12.43 7.81
N GLU A 197 16.67 11.94 8.82
CA GLU A 197 16.31 10.71 9.51
C GLU A 197 14.88 10.80 10.06
N GLY A 198 14.05 9.81 9.73
CA GLY A 198 12.63 9.74 10.11
C GLY A 198 11.66 10.32 9.07
N ASP A 199 12.14 10.93 8.00
CA ASP A 199 11.29 11.36 6.90
C ASP A 199 10.80 10.17 6.07
N TYR A 200 9.60 10.31 5.48
CA TYR A 200 9.03 9.35 4.56
C TYR A 200 9.19 9.81 3.11
N ILE A 201 9.70 8.93 2.27
CA ILE A 201 9.80 9.13 0.82
C ILE A 201 8.76 8.25 0.16
N GLN A 202 7.90 8.82 -0.68
CA GLN A 202 6.93 8.08 -1.46
C GLN A 202 7.21 8.29 -2.95
N VAL A 203 7.55 7.22 -3.65
CA VAL A 203 7.73 7.23 -5.11
C VAL A 203 6.48 6.68 -5.78
N ILE A 204 5.88 7.45 -6.67
CA ILE A 204 4.60 7.12 -7.31
C ILE A 204 4.77 7.09 -8.82
N ASP A 205 4.51 5.94 -9.46
CA ASP A 205 4.37 5.84 -10.91
C ASP A 205 2.95 6.23 -11.32
N ILE A 206 2.76 7.51 -11.66
CA ILE A 206 1.44 8.12 -11.91
C ILE A 206 0.73 7.48 -13.10
N PHE A 207 1.47 7.20 -14.17
CA PHE A 207 0.90 6.68 -15.42
C PHE A 207 0.95 5.15 -15.52
N GLY A 208 1.68 4.51 -14.61
CA GLY A 208 2.01 3.10 -14.69
C GLY A 208 3.01 2.78 -15.83
N ARG A 209 3.66 1.62 -15.73
CA ARG A 209 4.62 1.10 -16.72
C ARG A 209 5.88 1.95 -16.91
N GLN A 210 6.20 2.84 -15.97
CA GLN A 210 7.42 3.61 -15.95
C GLN A 210 8.40 2.99 -14.96
N CYS A 211 9.62 2.74 -15.39
CA CYS A 211 10.74 2.44 -14.51
C CYS A 211 11.33 3.76 -14.01
N SER A 212 11.71 3.81 -12.73
CA SER A 212 12.48 4.89 -12.16
C SER A 212 13.69 4.32 -11.42
N ASP A 213 14.87 4.88 -11.67
CA ASP A 213 16.05 4.58 -10.89
C ASP A 213 16.01 5.37 -9.58
N PHE A 214 16.42 4.75 -8.50
CA PHE A 214 16.48 5.37 -7.18
C PHE A 214 17.83 5.15 -6.55
N MET A 215 18.46 6.23 -6.09
CA MET A 215 19.72 6.22 -5.36
C MET A 215 19.58 7.05 -4.09
N ALA A 216 20.27 6.67 -3.03
CA ALA A 216 20.38 7.46 -1.82
C ALA A 216 21.84 7.46 -1.35
N PHE A 217 22.29 8.60 -0.85
CA PHE A 217 23.62 8.84 -0.35
C PHE A 217 23.58 9.47 1.03
N ASP A 218 24.61 9.22 1.84
CA ASP A 218 24.86 9.95 3.07
C ASP A 218 25.22 11.41 2.71
N ALA A 219 24.30 12.34 3.02
CA ALA A 219 24.43 13.75 2.66
C ALA A 219 25.66 14.41 3.30
N GLU A 220 25.99 14.08 4.56
CA GLU A 220 27.15 14.65 5.23
C GLU A 220 28.48 14.25 4.57
N LYS A 221 28.59 12.99 4.16
CA LYS A 221 29.78 12.50 3.46
C LYS A 221 29.84 13.05 2.05
N LEU A 222 28.72 13.09 1.35
CA LEU A 222 28.65 13.65 0.00
C LEU A 222 29.08 15.12 -0.02
N HIS A 223 28.67 15.94 0.96
CA HIS A 223 29.09 17.33 1.12
C HIS A 223 30.60 17.46 1.40
N LYS A 224 31.24 16.41 1.92
CA LYS A 224 32.70 16.35 2.13
C LYS A 224 33.46 15.74 0.95
N GLY A 225 32.76 15.47 -0.17
CA GLY A 225 33.32 14.84 -1.35
C GLY A 225 33.60 13.36 -1.20
N GLN A 226 32.90 12.68 -0.29
CA GLN A 226 32.97 11.24 -0.06
C GLN A 226 31.64 10.62 -0.47
N GLU A 227 31.69 9.64 -1.33
CA GLU A 227 30.52 8.88 -1.73
C GLU A 227 30.28 7.72 -0.75
N LEU A 228 29.13 7.70 -0.11
CA LEU A 228 28.61 6.56 0.63
C LEU A 228 27.12 6.46 0.32
N GLY A 229 26.74 5.44 -0.38
CA GLY A 229 25.35 5.26 -0.84
C GLY A 229 24.84 3.84 -0.61
N ILE A 230 23.65 3.58 -1.12
CA ILE A 230 23.08 2.24 -1.11
C ILE A 230 24.01 1.28 -1.85
N ASP A 231 24.43 0.22 -1.16
CA ASP A 231 25.12 -0.92 -1.75
C ASP A 231 24.11 -2.04 -2.06
N THR A 232 23.91 -2.32 -3.34
CA THR A 232 22.93 -3.31 -3.78
C THR A 232 23.34 -4.75 -3.43
N THR A 233 24.64 -5.02 -3.31
CA THR A 233 25.16 -6.35 -2.94
C THR A 233 24.88 -6.65 -1.47
N ASN A 234 25.24 -5.71 -0.59
CA ASN A 234 24.95 -5.84 0.84
C ASN A 234 23.44 -5.87 1.10
N SER A 235 22.68 -5.01 0.43
CA SER A 235 21.23 -5.00 0.54
C SER A 235 20.62 -6.35 0.17
N ARG A 236 20.98 -6.94 -0.97
CA ARG A 236 20.49 -8.28 -1.36
C ARG A 236 20.91 -9.36 -0.38
N TYR A 237 22.16 -9.31 0.06
CA TYR A 237 22.68 -10.31 1.00
C TYR A 237 21.92 -10.29 2.32
N LEU A 238 21.72 -9.11 2.89
CA LEU A 238 21.06 -8.94 4.18
C LEU A 238 19.53 -9.12 4.11
N MET A 239 18.90 -8.70 3.02
CA MET A 239 17.47 -8.98 2.79
C MET A 239 17.21 -10.46 2.44
N GLY A 240 18.20 -11.19 1.94
CA GLY A 240 18.01 -12.53 1.40
C GLY A 240 17.13 -12.57 0.14
N SER A 241 16.96 -11.45 -0.55
CA SER A 241 16.08 -11.27 -1.70
C SER A 241 16.66 -10.26 -2.69
N ALA A 242 16.17 -10.31 -3.94
CA ALA A 242 16.52 -9.34 -4.98
C ALA A 242 15.79 -7.98 -4.80
N PHE A 243 14.77 -7.92 -3.98
CA PHE A 243 14.00 -6.71 -3.67
C PHE A 243 13.44 -6.80 -2.25
N PRO A 244 13.15 -5.65 -1.61
CA PRO A 244 12.62 -5.65 -0.26
C PRO A 244 11.25 -6.34 -0.21
N MET A 245 11.09 -7.15 0.81
CA MET A 245 9.82 -7.81 1.12
C MET A 245 9.28 -7.23 2.42
N PRO A 246 7.96 -7.15 2.62
CA PRO A 246 7.40 -6.67 3.88
C PRO A 246 7.96 -7.42 5.08
N GLY A 247 8.34 -6.71 6.13
CA GLY A 247 8.81 -7.29 7.38
C GLY A 247 10.24 -6.93 7.78
N LEU A 248 10.83 -7.76 8.62
CA LEU A 248 12.09 -7.47 9.34
C LEU A 248 13.29 -7.11 8.44
N HIS A 249 13.32 -7.60 7.21
CA HIS A 249 14.44 -7.45 6.29
C HIS A 249 14.17 -6.48 5.13
N SER A 250 13.20 -5.60 5.26
CA SER A 250 12.80 -4.64 4.23
C SER A 250 13.68 -3.39 4.21
N LYS A 251 15.01 -3.53 4.21
CA LYS A 251 15.95 -2.42 4.32
C LYS A 251 16.96 -2.40 3.19
N TYR A 252 17.36 -1.20 2.78
CA TYR A 252 18.52 -0.99 1.94
C TYR A 252 19.71 -0.55 2.80
N TYR A 253 20.90 -1.10 2.52
CA TYR A 253 22.10 -0.94 3.32
C TYR A 253 23.20 -0.27 2.51
N ASP A 254 24.11 0.41 3.19
CA ASP A 254 25.34 0.94 2.63
C ASP A 254 26.44 -0.14 2.49
N GLU A 255 27.62 0.26 1.99
CA GLU A 255 28.79 -0.62 1.85
C GLU A 255 29.33 -1.14 3.21
N ASN A 256 29.01 -0.46 4.31
CA ASN A 256 29.40 -0.85 5.67
C ASN A 256 28.32 -1.67 6.39
N GLN A 257 27.23 -2.05 5.67
CA GLN A 257 26.09 -2.80 6.17
C GLN A 257 25.24 -2.03 7.20
N PHE A 258 25.27 -0.71 7.20
CA PHE A 258 24.33 0.10 7.97
C PHE A 258 23.05 0.34 7.17
N PRO A 259 21.87 0.27 7.80
CA PRO A 259 20.61 0.54 7.12
C PRO A 259 20.50 2.03 6.79
N MET A 260 20.24 2.35 5.52
CA MET A 260 19.98 3.71 5.05
C MET A 260 18.50 3.99 4.89
N LEU A 261 17.73 3.02 4.40
CA LEU A 261 16.30 3.14 4.14
C LEU A 261 15.57 1.88 4.61
N GLU A 262 14.36 2.06 5.09
CA GLU A 262 13.43 0.98 5.39
C GLU A 262 12.20 1.09 4.49
N VAL A 263 11.80 -0.03 3.86
CA VAL A 263 10.64 -0.06 3.00
C VAL A 263 9.40 -0.35 3.85
N TYR A 264 8.55 0.64 3.97
CA TYR A 264 7.32 0.58 4.74
C TYR A 264 6.18 -0.05 3.95
N ARG A 265 6.06 0.31 2.67
CA ARG A 265 5.03 -0.19 1.77
C ARG A 265 5.57 -0.32 0.36
N ASP A 266 5.25 -1.42 -0.26
CA ASP A 266 5.54 -1.68 -1.66
C ASP A 266 4.33 -2.30 -2.33
N THR A 267 3.70 -1.57 -3.26
CA THR A 267 2.57 -2.05 -4.05
C THR A 267 2.97 -2.49 -5.46
N VAL A 268 4.22 -2.26 -5.83
CA VAL A 268 4.78 -2.64 -7.14
C VAL A 268 5.30 -4.08 -7.10
N GLY A 269 6.07 -4.42 -6.07
CA GLY A 269 6.62 -5.75 -5.82
C GLY A 269 7.55 -6.27 -6.91
N ARG A 270 8.13 -5.37 -7.72
CA ARG A 270 9.07 -5.71 -8.79
C ARG A 270 10.15 -4.64 -8.85
N HIS A 271 11.33 -4.99 -8.37
CA HIS A 271 12.49 -4.09 -8.32
C HIS A 271 13.71 -4.82 -8.83
N ASP A 272 14.53 -4.15 -9.62
CA ASP A 272 15.80 -4.67 -10.08
C ASP A 272 16.92 -4.05 -9.24
N THR A 273 17.57 -4.88 -8.43
CA THR A 273 18.77 -4.50 -7.66
C THR A 273 20.04 -5.12 -8.23
N PHE A 274 19.98 -5.76 -9.40
CA PHE A 274 21.10 -6.34 -10.10
C PHE A 274 21.58 -5.47 -11.26
N GLY A 275 20.64 -4.77 -11.91
CA GLY A 275 20.95 -3.87 -13.01
C GLY A 275 21.75 -2.65 -12.51
N THR A 276 22.76 -2.28 -13.26
CA THR A 276 23.41 -0.98 -13.10
C THR A 276 22.68 0.06 -13.93
N ALA A 277 22.89 1.35 -13.62
CA ALA A 277 22.42 2.44 -14.46
C ALA A 277 22.86 2.22 -15.92
N CYS A 278 21.90 2.31 -16.85
CA CYS A 278 22.18 2.07 -18.26
C CYS A 278 23.02 3.20 -18.88
N THR A 279 23.81 2.85 -19.89
CA THR A 279 24.70 3.80 -20.58
C THR A 279 24.40 3.82 -22.07
N SER A 280 24.87 4.85 -22.77
CA SER A 280 24.77 4.92 -24.24
C SER A 280 25.36 3.69 -24.92
N LYS A 281 26.50 3.21 -24.41
CA LYS A 281 27.15 2.00 -24.95
C LYS A 281 26.23 0.77 -24.90
N PHE A 282 25.45 0.60 -23.82
CA PHE A 282 24.51 -0.52 -23.70
C PHE A 282 23.47 -0.50 -24.84
N TYR A 283 22.92 0.67 -25.13
CA TYR A 283 21.94 0.81 -26.20
C TYR A 283 22.58 0.75 -27.60
N ASP A 284 23.76 1.31 -27.79
CA ASP A 284 24.50 1.26 -29.05
C ASP A 284 24.84 -0.20 -29.42
N ASP A 285 25.24 -1.01 -28.45
CA ASP A 285 25.53 -2.45 -28.64
C ASP A 285 24.26 -3.23 -29.05
N LEU A 286 23.09 -2.77 -28.68
CA LEU A 286 21.80 -3.32 -29.06
C LEU A 286 21.24 -2.74 -30.39
N GLY A 287 21.94 -1.77 -30.98
CA GLY A 287 21.56 -1.10 -32.23
C GLY A 287 20.60 0.08 -32.07
N TYR A 288 20.40 0.58 -30.86
CA TYR A 288 19.56 1.73 -30.56
C TYR A 288 20.41 3.00 -30.36
N PHE A 289 21.03 3.48 -31.41
CA PHE A 289 21.94 4.64 -31.38
C PHE A 289 21.21 5.92 -30.94
N GLY A 290 21.81 6.66 -30.01
CA GLY A 290 21.27 7.91 -29.49
C GLY A 290 20.03 7.72 -28.59
N HIS A 291 19.81 6.54 -28.07
CA HIS A 291 18.73 6.30 -27.09
C HIS A 291 19.06 6.99 -25.77
N PRO A 292 18.11 7.77 -25.19
CA PRO A 292 18.28 8.33 -23.86
C PRO A 292 18.57 7.24 -22.82
N ASN A 293 19.45 7.52 -21.88
CA ASN A 293 19.94 6.56 -20.90
C ASN A 293 20.24 7.23 -19.56
N CYS A 294 20.46 6.45 -18.51
CA CYS A 294 20.67 6.97 -17.17
C CYS A 294 21.92 7.83 -17.03
N SER A 295 22.96 7.61 -17.85
CA SER A 295 24.18 8.43 -17.82
C SER A 295 24.03 9.80 -18.49
N ASP A 296 22.87 10.11 -19.05
CA ASP A 296 22.57 11.43 -19.62
C ASP A 296 22.05 12.43 -18.56
N ASN A 297 21.76 11.97 -17.32
CA ASN A 297 21.20 12.78 -16.23
C ASN A 297 22.20 13.13 -15.16
#